data_0f3065ecbf179347c00545fa3758cb7e
#
_entry.id   0f3065ecbf179347c00545fa3758cb7e
#
_cell.length_a   1.000
_cell.length_b   1.000
_cell.length_c   1.000
_cell.angle_alpha   90.00
_cell.angle_beta   90.00
_cell.angle_gamma   90.00
#
_symmetry.space_group_name_H-M   'P 1'
#
loop_
_entity.id
_entity.type
_entity.pdbx_description
1 polymer ?
#
loop_
_entity_poly.entity_id
_entity_poly.type
_entity_poly.pdbx_seq_one_letter_code
_entity_poly.pdbx_strand_id
1 'polypeptide(L)'
;MAATDPTPTATPVTLRVGRTLIAVLFLAGAVQKALGPEQGMALLGNLGLPGWLIWPALVFNAVAGLALLMGYATRWVALALSVYCMVTSIFHFQPEDGWQMSIFVKNWAIAGGLLVLSDYARRFTGNGP
;
A
#
# COMPACT_ATOMS: atom_id res chain seq x y z
N MET A 1 13.59 28.15 -4.29
CA MET A 1 13.57 27.28 -4.38
C MET A 1 14.65 26.44 -4.35
N ALA A 2 14.51 25.63 -3.92
CA ALA A 2 15.58 24.81 -3.69
C ALA A 2 16.08 24.15 -4.88
N ALA A 3 15.78 24.75 -5.91
CA ALA A 3 16.26 24.21 -7.16
C ALA A 3 17.75 24.03 -7.15
N THR A 4 18.39 24.71 -6.26
CA THR A 4 19.82 24.60 -6.18
C THR A 4 20.28 23.40 -5.40
N ASP A 5 19.34 22.64 -4.88
CA ASP A 5 19.72 21.56 -4.04
C ASP A 5 20.51 20.52 -4.80
N PRO A 6 21.68 20.21 -4.35
CA PRO A 6 22.47 19.18 -5.01
C PRO A 6 21.83 17.81 -4.85
N THR A 7 22.41 16.85 -5.51
CA THR A 7 21.95 15.48 -5.39
C THR A 7 21.89 15.04 -3.94
N PRO A 8 20.76 14.55 -3.48
CA PRO A 8 20.67 14.10 -2.10
C PRO A 8 21.56 12.90 -1.89
N THR A 9 22.28 12.92 -0.80
CA THR A 9 23.14 11.81 -0.44
C THR A 9 22.45 10.86 0.54
N ALA A 10 21.33 11.28 1.09
CA ALA A 10 20.59 10.47 2.05
C ALA A 10 19.12 10.71 1.88
N THR A 11 18.34 9.70 2.24
CA THR A 11 16.90 9.79 2.21
C THR A 11 16.43 10.80 3.23
N PRO A 12 15.59 11.75 2.83
CA PRO A 12 15.04 12.72 3.79
C PRO A 12 14.23 12.04 4.88
N VAL A 13 14.22 12.66 6.05
CA VAL A 13 13.47 12.13 7.18
C VAL A 13 11.99 12.02 6.84
N THR A 14 11.45 13.03 6.16
CA THR A 14 10.03 13.01 5.80
C THR A 14 9.70 11.82 4.91
N LEU A 15 10.57 11.48 3.99
CA LEU A 15 10.36 10.32 3.14
C LEU A 15 10.37 9.03 3.96
N ARG A 16 11.31 8.92 4.87
CA ARG A 16 11.38 7.72 5.72
C ARG A 16 10.17 7.59 6.61
N VAL A 17 9.72 8.68 7.21
CA VAL A 17 8.54 8.65 8.07
C VAL A 17 7.31 8.28 7.26
N GLY A 18 7.11 8.91 6.11
CA GLY A 18 5.96 8.61 5.27
C GLY A 18 5.97 7.17 4.82
N ARG A 19 7.11 6.68 4.37
CA ARG A 19 7.25 5.30 3.95
C ARG A 19 6.94 4.32 5.08
N THR A 20 7.44 4.62 6.27
CA THR A 20 7.20 3.76 7.43
C THR A 20 5.71 3.73 7.79
N LEU A 21 5.06 4.88 7.77
CA LEU A 21 3.64 4.93 8.10
C LEU A 21 2.81 4.10 7.13
N ILE A 22 3.12 4.20 5.85
CA ILE A 22 2.41 3.40 4.85
C ILE A 22 2.73 1.92 5.01
N ALA A 23 3.99 1.60 5.27
CA ALA A 23 4.40 0.20 5.47
C ALA A 23 3.66 -0.44 6.64
N VAL A 24 3.52 0.30 7.74
CA VAL A 24 2.81 -0.20 8.91
C VAL A 24 1.36 -0.53 8.58
N LEU A 25 0.73 0.28 7.74
CA LEU A 25 -0.64 0.02 7.32
C LEU A 25 -0.75 -1.35 6.64
N PHE A 26 0.16 -1.66 5.73
CA PHE A 26 0.10 -2.92 5.01
C PHE A 26 0.50 -4.11 5.89
N LEU A 27 1.44 -3.92 6.79
CA LEU A 27 1.80 -4.96 7.73
C LEU A 27 0.66 -5.24 8.70
N ALA A 28 -0.03 -4.20 9.16
CA ALA A 28 -1.21 -4.36 10.00
C ALA A 28 -2.30 -5.09 9.24
N GLY A 29 -2.45 -4.79 7.96
CA GLY A 29 -3.41 -5.50 7.12
C GLY A 29 -3.11 -6.98 7.01
N ALA A 30 -1.82 -7.35 6.92
CA ALA A 30 -1.44 -8.76 6.89
C ALA A 30 -1.79 -9.44 8.20
N VAL A 31 -1.49 -8.79 9.33
CA VAL A 31 -1.82 -9.33 10.64
C VAL A 31 -3.34 -9.50 10.78
N GLN A 32 -4.09 -8.51 10.34
CA GLN A 32 -5.54 -8.56 10.41
C GLN A 32 -6.10 -9.74 9.62
N LYS A 33 -5.57 -9.99 8.43
CA LYS A 33 -5.99 -11.12 7.62
C LYS A 33 -5.62 -12.45 8.28
N ALA A 34 -4.48 -12.50 8.95
CA ALA A 34 -4.06 -13.71 9.64
C ALA A 34 -4.94 -14.02 10.84
N LEU A 35 -5.33 -12.98 11.60
CA LEU A 35 -6.11 -13.17 12.82
C LEU A 35 -7.59 -13.35 12.55
N GLY A 36 -8.13 -12.73 11.50
CA GLY A 36 -9.55 -12.80 11.18
C GLY A 36 -9.78 -12.85 9.68
N PRO A 37 -9.44 -13.96 9.02
CA PRO A 37 -9.58 -14.04 7.58
C PRO A 37 -11.02 -14.00 7.10
N GLU A 38 -11.98 -14.25 8.00
CA GLU A 38 -13.38 -14.36 7.61
C GLU A 38 -13.92 -13.09 6.97
N GLN A 39 -13.48 -11.92 7.44
CA GLN A 39 -13.96 -10.66 6.90
C GLN A 39 -13.52 -10.49 5.45
N GLY A 40 -12.25 -10.78 5.16
CA GLY A 40 -11.75 -10.70 3.81
C GLY A 40 -12.39 -11.73 2.90
N MET A 41 -12.59 -12.92 3.42
CA MET A 41 -13.26 -13.97 2.64
C MET A 41 -14.69 -13.58 2.30
N ALA A 42 -15.39 -12.91 3.22
CA ALA A 42 -16.74 -12.43 2.94
C ALA A 42 -16.74 -11.37 1.84
N LEU A 43 -15.78 -10.47 1.87
CA LEU A 43 -15.67 -9.46 0.82
C LEU A 43 -15.40 -10.08 -0.55
N LEU A 44 -14.54 -11.09 -0.58
CA LEU A 44 -14.28 -11.82 -1.81
C LEU A 44 -15.55 -12.50 -2.31
N GLY A 45 -16.29 -13.14 -1.39
CA GLY A 45 -17.52 -13.82 -1.75
C GLY A 45 -18.58 -12.91 -2.31
N ASN A 46 -18.62 -11.66 -1.86
CA ASN A 46 -19.57 -10.68 -2.38
C ASN A 46 -19.39 -10.42 -3.86
N LEU A 47 -18.19 -10.64 -4.37
CA LEU A 47 -17.91 -10.48 -5.80
C LEU A 47 -17.78 -11.82 -6.52
N GLY A 48 -18.17 -12.90 -5.86
CA GLY A 48 -18.11 -14.21 -6.49
C GLY A 48 -16.71 -14.79 -6.60
N LEU A 49 -15.77 -14.28 -5.81
CA LEU A 49 -14.39 -14.76 -5.85
C LEU A 49 -14.15 -15.78 -4.75
N PRO A 50 -13.20 -16.72 -4.98
CA PRO A 50 -12.93 -17.73 -3.96
C PRO A 50 -12.27 -17.14 -2.75
N GLY A 51 -12.68 -17.60 -1.57
CA GLY A 51 -12.16 -17.07 -0.31
C GLY A 51 -10.69 -17.35 -0.08
N TRP A 52 -10.12 -18.39 -0.71
CA TRP A 52 -8.72 -18.71 -0.51
C TRP A 52 -7.79 -17.61 -1.03
N LEU A 53 -8.31 -16.69 -1.85
CA LEU A 53 -7.51 -15.57 -2.32
C LEU A 53 -7.04 -14.66 -1.19
N ILE A 54 -7.64 -14.77 0.00
CA ILE A 54 -7.19 -14.00 1.14
C ILE A 54 -5.73 -14.32 1.50
N TRP A 55 -5.29 -15.55 1.26
CA TRP A 55 -3.94 -15.96 1.65
C TRP A 55 -2.85 -15.35 0.76
N PRO A 56 -2.96 -15.38 -0.57
CA PRO A 56 -2.00 -14.62 -1.38
C PRO A 56 -2.02 -13.13 -1.08
N ALA A 57 -3.18 -12.56 -0.77
CA ALA A 57 -3.27 -11.16 -0.40
C ALA A 57 -2.52 -10.88 0.89
N LEU A 58 -2.64 -11.79 1.87
CA LEU A 58 -1.90 -11.68 3.12
C LEU A 58 -0.41 -11.69 2.86
N VAL A 59 0.06 -12.64 2.06
CA VAL A 59 1.49 -12.76 1.75
C VAL A 59 1.97 -11.51 1.04
N PHE A 60 1.21 -11.02 0.09
CA PHE A 60 1.59 -9.80 -0.63
C PHE A 60 1.68 -8.61 0.32
N ASN A 61 0.70 -8.44 1.20
CA ASN A 61 0.71 -7.36 2.18
C ASN A 61 1.93 -7.45 3.09
N ALA A 62 2.25 -8.65 3.54
CA ALA A 62 3.37 -8.86 4.47
C ALA A 62 4.70 -8.58 3.77
N VAL A 63 4.90 -9.17 2.61
CA VAL A 63 6.18 -9.05 1.89
C VAL A 63 6.38 -7.62 1.39
N ALA A 64 5.36 -7.05 0.75
CA ALA A 64 5.48 -5.71 0.21
C ALA A 64 5.58 -4.67 1.33
N GLY A 65 4.82 -4.86 2.41
CA GLY A 65 4.91 -3.97 3.56
C GLY A 65 6.29 -3.99 4.19
N LEU A 66 6.86 -5.18 4.33
CA LEU A 66 8.19 -5.32 4.90
C LEU A 66 9.25 -4.72 3.99
N ALA A 67 9.14 -4.94 2.68
CA ALA A 67 10.07 -4.36 1.72
C ALA A 67 10.00 -2.84 1.77
N LEU A 68 8.79 -2.29 1.87
CA LEU A 68 8.61 -0.85 1.96
C LEU A 68 9.20 -0.30 3.24
N LEU A 69 9.02 -1.01 4.35
CA LEU A 69 9.56 -0.60 5.64
C LEU A 69 11.09 -0.55 5.58
N MET A 70 11.70 -1.54 4.96
CA MET A 70 13.16 -1.62 4.86
C MET A 70 13.72 -0.73 3.76
N GLY A 71 12.88 -0.16 2.94
CA GLY A 71 13.33 0.69 1.85
C GLY A 71 13.85 -0.09 0.65
N TYR A 72 13.48 -1.36 0.52
CA TYR A 72 13.93 -2.18 -0.58
C TYR A 72 13.01 -2.01 -1.77
N ALA A 73 13.59 -1.69 -2.92
CA ALA A 73 12.86 -1.53 -4.18
C ALA A 73 11.63 -0.62 -4.03
N THR A 74 11.77 0.45 -3.26
CA THR A 74 10.64 1.29 -2.85
C THR A 74 9.81 1.76 -4.04
N ARG A 75 10.47 2.14 -5.13
CA ARG A 75 9.76 2.61 -6.32
C ARG A 75 8.78 1.56 -6.83
N TRP A 76 9.25 0.33 -7.00
CA TRP A 76 8.43 -0.72 -7.59
C TRP A 76 7.43 -1.28 -6.61
N VAL A 77 7.82 -1.41 -5.35
CA VAL A 77 6.93 -1.89 -4.31
C VAL A 77 5.78 -0.91 -4.10
N ALA A 78 6.07 0.39 -4.06
CA ALA A 78 5.04 1.39 -3.89
C ALA A 78 4.08 1.40 -5.09
N LEU A 79 4.61 1.24 -6.29
CA LEU A 79 3.77 1.18 -7.47
C LEU A 79 2.84 -0.04 -7.43
N ALA A 80 3.38 -1.19 -7.07
CA ALA A 80 2.58 -2.42 -6.97
C ALA A 80 1.49 -2.28 -5.90
N LEU A 81 1.84 -1.71 -4.75
CA LEU A 81 0.87 -1.51 -3.68
C LEU A 81 -0.20 -0.49 -4.08
N SER A 82 0.15 0.50 -4.86
CA SER A 82 -0.82 1.47 -5.35
C SER A 82 -1.87 0.78 -6.22
N VAL A 83 -1.43 -0.05 -7.15
CA VAL A 83 -2.35 -0.81 -8.00
C VAL A 83 -3.20 -1.74 -7.14
N TYR A 84 -2.59 -2.40 -6.19
CA TYR A 84 -3.30 -3.28 -5.27
C TYR A 84 -4.42 -2.54 -4.54
N CYS A 85 -4.13 -1.34 -4.03
CA CYS A 85 -5.14 -0.54 -3.33
C CYS A 85 -6.29 -0.16 -4.26
N MET A 86 -5.99 0.22 -5.49
CA MET A 86 -7.03 0.60 -6.44
C MET A 86 -7.91 -0.60 -6.80
N VAL A 87 -7.29 -1.75 -7.03
CA VAL A 87 -8.05 -2.95 -7.37
C VAL A 87 -8.90 -3.41 -6.20
N THR A 88 -8.31 -3.46 -5.01
CA THR A 88 -9.05 -3.96 -3.86
C THR A 88 -10.09 -2.98 -3.34
N SER A 89 -10.05 -1.72 -3.76
CA SER A 89 -11.07 -0.77 -3.37
C SER A 89 -12.46 -1.22 -3.83
N ILE A 90 -12.51 -2.00 -4.91
CA ILE A 90 -13.78 -2.49 -5.43
C ILE A 90 -14.55 -3.30 -4.39
N PHE A 91 -13.84 -4.05 -3.55
CA PHE A 91 -14.49 -4.85 -2.51
C PHE A 91 -15.22 -3.99 -1.49
N HIS A 92 -14.83 -2.74 -1.36
CA HIS A 92 -15.39 -1.82 -0.38
C HIS A 92 -16.39 -0.85 -0.98
N PHE A 93 -16.68 -0.97 -2.27
CA PHE A 93 -17.66 -0.10 -2.87
C PHE A 93 -19.05 -0.59 -2.52
N GLN A 94 -19.55 -0.15 -1.39
CA GLN A 94 -20.85 -0.53 -0.87
C GLN A 94 -21.58 0.75 -0.45
N PRO A 95 -22.30 1.40 -1.37
CA PRO A 95 -22.86 2.75 -1.10
C PRO A 95 -23.77 2.83 0.12
N GLU A 96 -24.39 1.71 0.51
CA GLU A 96 -25.26 1.70 1.67
C GLU A 96 -24.52 1.60 3.00
N ASP A 97 -23.23 1.31 2.95
CA ASP A 97 -22.45 1.08 4.15
C ASP A 97 -21.37 2.16 4.25
N GLY A 98 -21.60 3.13 5.14
CA GLY A 98 -20.68 4.25 5.29
C GLY A 98 -19.28 3.83 5.71
N TRP A 99 -19.19 2.76 6.49
CA TRP A 99 -17.86 2.26 6.92
C TRP A 99 -17.09 1.73 5.72
N GLN A 100 -17.75 0.94 4.88
CA GLN A 100 -17.10 0.40 3.69
C GLN A 100 -16.74 1.50 2.71
N MET A 101 -17.61 2.48 2.53
CA MET A 101 -17.30 3.60 1.64
C MET A 101 -16.12 4.43 2.16
N SER A 102 -15.98 4.52 3.47
CA SER A 102 -14.83 5.18 4.07
C SER A 102 -13.52 4.46 3.67
N ILE A 103 -13.54 3.13 3.70
CA ILE A 103 -12.38 2.35 3.29
C ILE A 103 -12.11 2.53 1.81
N PHE A 104 -13.16 2.56 1.00
CA PHE A 104 -13.04 2.79 -0.44
C PHE A 104 -12.30 4.10 -0.71
N VAL A 105 -12.73 5.17 -0.08
CA VAL A 105 -12.11 6.49 -0.27
C VAL A 105 -10.66 6.48 0.22
N LYS A 106 -10.42 5.86 1.38
CA LYS A 106 -9.06 5.80 1.92
C LYS A 106 -8.12 5.03 1.00
N ASN A 107 -8.59 3.97 0.39
CA ASN A 107 -7.74 3.19 -0.51
C ASN A 107 -7.26 4.03 -1.69
N TRP A 108 -8.11 4.90 -2.22
CA TRP A 108 -7.69 5.77 -3.30
C TRP A 108 -6.70 6.83 -2.82
N ALA A 109 -6.89 7.35 -1.62
CA ALA A 109 -5.94 8.31 -1.05
C ALA A 109 -4.58 7.64 -0.80
N ILE A 110 -4.59 6.42 -0.29
CA ILE A 110 -3.36 5.67 -0.06
C ILE A 110 -2.67 5.38 -1.38
N ALA A 111 -3.44 5.01 -2.40
CA ALA A 111 -2.87 4.76 -3.73
C ALA A 111 -2.19 6.01 -4.27
N GLY A 112 -2.82 7.17 -4.08
CA GLY A 112 -2.20 8.44 -4.49
C GLY A 112 -0.90 8.70 -3.77
N GLY A 113 -0.87 8.49 -2.46
CA GLY A 113 0.35 8.64 -1.69
C GLY A 113 1.45 7.69 -2.13
N LEU A 114 1.08 6.46 -2.47
CA LEU A 114 2.04 5.47 -2.95
C LEU A 114 2.61 5.87 -4.31
N LEU A 115 1.78 6.43 -5.18
CA LEU A 115 2.27 6.90 -6.48
C LEU A 115 3.28 8.03 -6.29
N VAL A 116 2.98 8.95 -5.39
CA VAL A 116 3.91 10.03 -5.07
C VAL A 116 5.21 9.47 -4.49
N LEU A 117 5.08 8.51 -3.58
CA LEU A 117 6.25 7.86 -2.99
C LEU A 117 7.09 7.15 -4.05
N SER A 118 6.45 6.48 -4.97
CA SER A 118 7.15 5.77 -6.04
C SER A 118 7.98 6.74 -6.88
N ASP A 119 7.39 7.85 -7.26
CA ASP A 119 8.10 8.83 -8.07
C ASP A 119 9.23 9.49 -7.30
N TYR A 120 8.96 9.84 -6.04
CA TYR A 120 9.96 10.48 -5.21
C TYR A 120 11.15 9.55 -4.95
N ALA A 121 10.86 8.28 -4.68
CA ALA A 121 11.91 7.29 -4.46
C ALA A 121 12.77 7.12 -5.70
N ARG A 122 12.16 7.15 -6.87
CA ARG A 122 12.89 7.05 -8.12
C ARG A 122 13.91 8.18 -8.25
N ARG A 123 13.52 9.38 -7.83
CA ARG A 123 14.41 10.54 -7.95
C ARG A 123 15.59 10.48 -7.00
N PHE A 124 15.35 9.95 -5.78
CA PHE A 124 16.40 9.90 -4.79
C PHE A 124 17.28 8.70 -4.90
N THR A 125 16.78 7.61 -5.43
CA THR A 125 17.58 6.40 -5.55
C THR A 125 18.15 6.22 -6.94
N GLY A 126 17.93 7.18 -7.80
CA GLY A 126 18.37 7.08 -9.17
C GLY A 126 17.63 5.98 -9.87
N ASN A 127 18.37 5.06 -10.46
CA ASN A 127 17.73 3.97 -11.15
C ASN A 127 17.42 2.84 -10.25
N GLY A 128 17.93 2.90 -9.06
CA GLY A 128 17.94 1.74 -8.24
C GLY A 128 16.63 1.45 -7.64
N PRO A 129 16.47 0.24 -7.29
CA PRO A 129 15.45 -0.10 -6.37
C PRO A 129 15.84 0.43 -5.04
#